data_63448be8050f13aca423e5c20583bb50
#
_entry.id   63448be8050f13aca423e5c20583bb50
#
_cell.length_a   1.000
_cell.length_b   1.000
_cell.length_c   1.000
_cell.angle_alpha   90.00
_cell.angle_beta   90.00
_cell.angle_gamma   90.00
#
_symmetry.space_group_name_H-M   'P 1'
#
loop_
_entity.id
_entity.type
_entity.pdbx_description
1 polymer ?
#
loop_
_entity_poly.entity_id
_entity_poly.type
_entity_poly.pdbx_seq_one_letter_code
_entity_poly.pdbx_strand_id
1 'polypeptide(L)'
;MTAVRPLVKPKIVKKRTKSPVRPLCQIKRNWGKPRGIDNRVQRFKGQILMPTIGYGSNKKTKHMLPSGFHKFLVHNVKELEVLLMGNKSYCAETAHNVSSKNRKDVVEGAAQLAIRITNPNARRRSEENEYKVCLPILLVLNRP
;
A
#
# COMPACT_ATOMS: atom_id res chain seq x y z
N MET A 1 -1.72 -7.41 -21.97
CA MET A 1 -2.32 -6.35 -21.11
C MET A 1 -1.29 -5.24 -20.94
N THR A 2 -1.57 -4.05 -21.40
CA THR A 2 -0.71 -2.88 -21.21
C THR A 2 -0.72 -2.52 -19.72
N ALA A 3 0.45 -2.51 -19.10
CA ALA A 3 0.56 -2.17 -17.67
C ALA A 3 0.09 -0.72 -17.45
N VAL A 4 -0.93 -0.54 -16.63
CA VAL A 4 -1.42 0.79 -16.24
C VAL A 4 -0.29 1.54 -15.54
N ARG A 5 0.11 2.67 -16.10
CA ARG A 5 1.16 3.54 -15.53
C ARG A 5 0.51 4.67 -14.73
N PRO A 6 1.11 5.09 -13.61
CA PRO A 6 0.61 6.23 -12.86
C PRO A 6 0.72 7.52 -13.66
N LEU A 7 -0.18 8.47 -13.40
CA LEU A 7 -0.18 9.78 -14.05
C LEU A 7 1.10 10.57 -13.77
N VAL A 8 1.60 10.49 -12.55
CA VAL A 8 2.83 11.15 -12.10
C VAL A 8 3.69 10.14 -11.37
N LYS A 9 4.98 10.06 -11.72
CA LYS A 9 5.97 9.27 -10.99
C LYS A 9 6.74 10.21 -10.04
N PRO A 10 6.24 10.46 -8.83
CA PRO A 10 6.84 11.43 -7.94
C PRO A 10 8.11 10.88 -7.29
N LYS A 11 9.07 11.75 -7.10
CA LYS A 11 10.25 11.46 -6.27
C LYS A 11 9.81 11.45 -4.80
N ILE A 12 9.80 10.28 -4.17
CA ILE A 12 9.49 10.13 -2.75
C ILE A 12 10.72 10.50 -1.94
N VAL A 13 10.75 11.70 -1.39
CA VAL A 13 11.85 12.19 -0.55
C VAL A 13 11.36 12.39 0.87
N LYS A 14 12.00 11.71 1.83
CA LYS A 14 11.80 12.00 3.25
C LYS A 14 12.56 13.26 3.62
N LYS A 15 11.87 14.26 4.13
CA LYS A 15 12.51 15.47 4.64
C LYS A 15 13.28 15.14 5.93
N ARG A 16 14.57 15.41 5.95
CA ARG A 16 15.42 15.31 7.15
C ARG A 16 15.49 16.61 7.95
N THR A 17 14.99 17.70 7.40
CA THR A 17 15.00 19.02 8.03
C THR A 17 13.73 19.30 8.80
N LYS A 18 13.84 20.02 9.91
CA LYS A 18 12.68 20.50 10.66
C LYS A 18 11.76 21.29 9.73
N SER A 19 10.53 20.82 9.57
CA SER A 19 9.50 21.62 8.90
C SER A 19 9.24 22.87 9.74
N PRO A 20 8.96 24.04 9.12
CA PRO A 20 8.52 25.20 9.86
C PRO A 20 7.35 24.80 10.76
N VAL A 21 7.46 25.15 12.02
CA VAL A 21 6.56 24.72 13.08
C VAL A 21 5.12 25.07 12.72
N ARG A 22 4.27 24.08 12.67
CA ARG A 22 2.84 24.33 12.62
C ARG A 22 2.38 24.89 13.99
N PRO A 23 1.54 25.91 14.02
CA PRO A 23 1.07 26.52 15.28
C PRO A 23 0.34 25.54 16.22
N LEU A 24 -0.10 24.40 15.71
CA LEU A 24 -0.74 23.32 16.47
C LEU A 24 0.23 22.29 17.07
N CYS A 25 1.54 22.43 16.89
CA CYS A 25 2.50 21.55 17.53
C CYS A 25 2.64 21.94 19.01
N GLN A 26 2.24 21.05 19.91
CA GLN A 26 2.41 21.19 21.36
C GLN A 26 3.89 21.21 21.81
N ILE A 27 4.82 21.02 20.89
CA ILE A 27 6.25 20.93 21.17
C ILE A 27 6.92 22.24 20.81
N LYS A 28 7.66 22.83 21.76
CA LYS A 28 8.46 24.03 21.54
C LYS A 28 9.57 23.79 20.51
N ARG A 29 9.96 24.82 19.74
CA ARG A 29 11.04 24.73 18.74
C ARG A 29 12.38 24.28 19.30
N ASN A 30 12.70 24.72 20.51
CA ASN A 30 13.94 24.43 21.22
C ASN A 30 13.87 23.12 22.01
N TRP A 31 12.80 22.33 21.86
CA TRP A 31 12.71 21.08 22.57
C TRP A 31 13.86 20.15 22.21
N GLY A 32 14.53 19.63 23.21
CA GLY A 32 15.56 18.61 23.10
C GLY A 32 15.32 17.51 24.12
N LYS A 33 15.74 16.29 23.82
CA LYS A 33 15.65 15.18 24.76
C LYS A 33 16.60 15.42 25.93
N PRO A 34 16.09 15.44 27.19
CA PRO A 34 16.94 15.59 28.35
C PRO A 34 17.94 14.44 28.46
N ARG A 35 19.21 14.75 28.65
CA ARG A 35 20.30 13.75 28.76
C ARG A 35 21.05 13.78 30.09
N GLY A 36 20.59 14.60 31.05
CA GLY A 36 21.21 14.72 32.36
C GLY A 36 21.10 13.43 33.17
N ILE A 37 22.10 13.13 33.99
CA ILE A 37 22.23 11.88 34.77
C ILE A 37 21.05 11.68 35.72
N ASP A 38 20.59 12.74 36.40
CA ASP A 38 19.51 12.70 37.40
C ASP A 38 18.14 13.11 36.84
N ASN A 39 17.96 13.04 35.55
CA ASN A 39 16.69 13.46 34.95
C ASN A 39 15.59 12.43 35.20
N ARG A 40 14.45 12.91 35.70
CA ARG A 40 13.23 12.10 35.98
C ARG A 40 12.76 11.33 34.71
N VAL A 41 12.94 11.91 33.53
CA VAL A 41 12.56 11.29 32.25
C VAL A 41 13.36 10.02 31.97
N GLN A 42 14.61 9.93 32.42
CA GLN A 42 15.44 8.73 32.28
C GLN A 42 15.18 7.71 33.38
N ARG A 43 14.96 8.17 34.62
CA ARG A 43 14.70 7.27 35.76
C ARG A 43 13.33 6.61 35.70
N PHE A 44 12.29 7.34 35.31
CA PHE A 44 10.91 6.85 35.26
C PHE A 44 10.51 6.51 33.82
N LYS A 45 11.20 5.56 33.20
CA LYS A 45 10.90 5.07 31.85
C LYS A 45 9.46 4.58 31.76
N GLY A 46 8.69 5.11 30.83
CA GLY A 46 7.29 4.74 30.60
C GLY A 46 6.25 5.51 31.42
N GLN A 47 6.62 6.14 32.53
CA GLN A 47 5.69 6.98 33.30
C GLN A 47 5.55 8.40 32.73
N ILE A 48 6.61 8.92 32.12
CA ILE A 48 6.63 10.24 31.50
C ILE A 48 6.59 10.06 29.97
N LEU A 49 5.49 10.48 29.36
CA LEU A 49 5.34 10.48 27.93
C LEU A 49 6.25 11.55 27.30
N MET A 50 7.23 11.10 26.52
CA MET A 50 8.08 12.00 25.78
C MET A 50 7.50 12.27 24.39
N PRO A 51 7.59 13.52 23.91
CA PRO A 51 7.17 13.83 22.56
C PRO A 51 8.07 13.11 21.54
N THR A 52 7.45 12.41 20.60
CA THR A 52 8.15 11.78 19.48
C THR A 52 8.26 12.76 18.33
N ILE A 53 9.49 13.10 17.95
CA ILE A 53 9.74 14.01 16.82
C ILE A 53 9.73 13.20 15.53
N GLY A 54 8.82 13.58 14.63
CA GLY A 54 8.81 13.10 13.25
C GLY A 54 8.71 14.28 12.28
N TYR A 55 9.58 14.35 11.29
CA TYR A 55 9.56 15.44 10.30
C TYR A 55 8.51 15.27 9.21
N GLY A 56 7.92 14.08 9.13
CA GLY A 56 6.91 13.75 8.14
C GLY A 56 7.46 13.64 6.71
N SER A 57 6.55 13.35 5.80
CA SER A 57 6.83 13.26 4.37
C SER A 57 6.26 14.46 3.62
N ASN A 58 6.65 14.63 2.37
CA ASN A 58 6.08 15.67 1.51
C ASN A 58 4.56 15.45 1.36
N LYS A 59 3.76 16.50 1.45
CA LYS A 59 2.30 16.42 1.31
C LYS A 59 1.84 15.81 -0.02
N LYS A 60 2.56 16.11 -1.11
CA LYS A 60 2.25 15.57 -2.45
C LYS A 60 2.47 14.06 -2.58
N THR A 61 3.41 13.51 -1.79
CA THR A 61 3.77 12.08 -1.85
C THR A 61 3.34 11.28 -0.62
N LYS A 62 2.60 11.93 0.29
CA LYS A 62 2.09 11.27 1.49
C LYS A 62 1.11 10.17 1.11
N HIS A 63 1.24 8.98 1.74
CA HIS A 63 0.43 7.78 1.49
C HIS A 63 0.55 7.17 0.09
N MET A 64 1.52 7.60 -0.71
CA MET A 64 1.78 7.06 -2.02
C MET A 64 2.64 5.81 -1.94
N LEU A 65 2.29 4.79 -2.73
CA LEU A 65 3.09 3.58 -2.89
C LEU A 65 4.34 3.86 -3.75
N PRO A 66 5.40 3.02 -3.66
CA PRO A 66 6.57 3.13 -4.53
C PRO A 66 6.24 3.08 -6.03
N SER A 67 5.12 2.42 -6.37
CA SER A 67 4.60 2.37 -7.74
C SER A 67 4.02 3.69 -8.25
N GLY A 68 3.82 4.67 -7.36
CA GLY A 68 3.23 5.97 -7.69
C GLY A 68 1.71 6.04 -7.55
N PHE A 69 1.06 4.98 -7.10
CA PHE A 69 -0.39 4.93 -6.84
C PHE A 69 -0.70 5.11 -5.36
N HIS A 70 -1.89 5.61 -5.07
CA HIS A 70 -2.51 5.52 -3.75
C HIS A 70 -3.29 4.21 -3.66
N LYS A 71 -3.24 3.53 -2.51
CA LYS A 71 -3.99 2.30 -2.33
C LYS A 71 -5.44 2.57 -1.92
N PHE A 72 -6.34 1.80 -2.48
CA PHE A 72 -7.76 1.75 -2.11
C PHE A 72 -8.12 0.31 -1.74
N LEU A 73 -8.68 0.10 -0.55
CA LEU A 73 -9.03 -1.22 -0.06
C LEU A 73 -10.40 -1.62 -0.62
N VAL A 74 -10.47 -2.81 -1.23
CA VAL A 74 -11.65 -3.33 -1.90
C VAL A 74 -12.13 -4.61 -1.22
N HIS A 75 -13.40 -4.65 -0.84
CA HIS A 75 -14.07 -5.81 -0.28
C HIS A 75 -14.98 -6.51 -1.30
N ASN A 76 -15.60 -5.74 -2.21
CA ASN A 76 -16.58 -6.20 -3.19
C ASN A 76 -16.25 -5.70 -4.61
N VAL A 77 -16.75 -6.41 -5.61
CA VAL A 77 -16.59 -6.01 -7.03
C VAL A 77 -17.20 -4.64 -7.31
N LYS A 78 -18.34 -4.30 -6.69
CA LYS A 78 -19.00 -2.99 -6.85
C LYS A 78 -18.13 -1.80 -6.41
N GLU A 79 -17.23 -2.01 -5.44
CA GLU A 79 -16.30 -0.96 -4.99
C GLU A 79 -15.23 -0.63 -6.04
N LEU A 80 -14.99 -1.52 -7.01
CA LEU A 80 -14.08 -1.23 -8.13
C LEU A 80 -14.61 -0.15 -9.05
N GLU A 81 -15.93 -0.04 -9.20
CA GLU A 81 -16.57 0.97 -10.07
C GLU A 81 -16.23 2.38 -9.63
N VAL A 82 -16.04 2.61 -8.32
CA VAL A 82 -15.62 3.90 -7.78
C VAL A 82 -14.26 4.33 -8.31
N LEU A 83 -13.38 3.37 -8.64
CA LEU A 83 -12.03 3.63 -9.13
C LEU A 83 -11.95 3.92 -10.63
N LEU A 84 -13.04 3.80 -11.39
CA LEU A 84 -13.08 4.02 -12.84
C LEU A 84 -12.49 5.36 -13.25
N MET A 85 -12.90 6.44 -12.56
CA MET A 85 -12.41 7.79 -12.85
C MET A 85 -10.99 8.05 -12.33
N GLY A 86 -10.51 7.24 -11.40
CA GLY A 86 -9.23 7.39 -10.71
C GLY A 86 -8.19 6.31 -11.02
N ASN A 87 -8.35 5.52 -12.07
CA ASN A 87 -7.50 4.36 -12.37
C ASN A 87 -6.00 4.67 -12.54
N LYS A 88 -5.64 5.93 -12.89
CA LYS A 88 -4.25 6.39 -13.01
C LYS A 88 -3.65 6.89 -11.69
N SER A 89 -4.48 7.16 -10.68
CA SER A 89 -4.05 7.70 -9.38
C SER A 89 -4.14 6.68 -8.26
N TYR A 90 -5.10 5.77 -8.33
CA TYR A 90 -5.36 4.77 -7.32
C TYR A 90 -5.16 3.35 -7.85
N CYS A 91 -4.72 2.45 -6.98
CA CYS A 91 -4.69 1.02 -7.23
C CYS A 91 -5.56 0.30 -6.21
N ALA A 92 -6.21 -0.77 -6.62
CA ALA A 92 -7.02 -1.61 -5.76
C ALA A 92 -6.13 -2.58 -4.95
N GLU A 93 -6.47 -2.77 -3.69
CA GLU A 93 -5.91 -3.82 -2.83
C GLU A 93 -7.05 -4.64 -2.25
N THR A 94 -7.11 -5.93 -2.56
CA THR A 94 -8.15 -6.80 -2.02
C THR A 94 -7.95 -7.03 -0.53
N ALA A 95 -9.02 -6.87 0.27
CA ALA A 95 -8.97 -7.04 1.72
C ALA A 95 -8.60 -8.47 2.12
N HIS A 96 -8.00 -8.63 3.31
CA HIS A 96 -7.53 -9.94 3.80
C HIS A 96 -8.65 -10.92 4.10
N ASN A 97 -9.83 -10.44 4.48
CA ASN A 97 -11.01 -11.23 4.82
C ASN A 97 -11.80 -11.74 3.61
N VAL A 98 -11.49 -11.28 2.40
CA VAL A 98 -12.16 -11.72 1.18
C VAL A 98 -11.74 -13.14 0.83
N SER A 99 -12.73 -14.01 0.53
CA SER A 99 -12.53 -15.42 0.15
C SER A 99 -11.78 -15.53 -1.20
N SER A 100 -11.16 -16.68 -1.46
CA SER A 100 -10.42 -16.91 -2.71
C SER A 100 -11.30 -16.81 -3.94
N LYS A 101 -12.56 -17.26 -3.87
CA LYS A 101 -13.56 -17.15 -4.95
C LYS A 101 -13.81 -15.68 -5.31
N ASN A 102 -14.23 -14.88 -4.35
CA ASN A 102 -14.52 -13.47 -4.58
C ASN A 102 -13.28 -12.66 -5.00
N ARG A 103 -12.07 -13.10 -4.58
CA ARG A 103 -10.81 -12.47 -5.05
C ARG A 103 -10.61 -12.67 -6.55
N LYS A 104 -10.96 -13.84 -7.11
CA LYS A 104 -10.91 -14.07 -8.55
C LYS A 104 -11.82 -13.10 -9.27
N ASP A 105 -13.09 -13.00 -8.82
CA ASP A 105 -14.07 -12.11 -9.42
C ASP A 105 -13.60 -10.63 -9.38
N VAL A 106 -12.99 -10.22 -8.26
CA VAL A 106 -12.38 -8.87 -8.13
C VAL A 106 -11.22 -8.66 -9.11
N VAL A 107 -10.34 -9.67 -9.28
CA VAL A 107 -9.18 -9.57 -10.19
C VAL A 107 -9.64 -9.53 -11.65
N GLU A 108 -10.63 -10.32 -12.02
CA GLU A 108 -11.21 -10.33 -13.37
C GLU A 108 -11.93 -9.01 -13.67
N GLY A 109 -12.76 -8.52 -12.75
CA GLY A 109 -13.41 -7.23 -12.87
C GLY A 109 -12.43 -6.07 -13.00
N ALA A 110 -11.36 -6.06 -12.20
CA ALA A 110 -10.33 -5.05 -12.31
C ALA A 110 -9.54 -5.10 -13.63
N ALA A 111 -9.35 -6.29 -14.20
CA ALA A 111 -8.72 -6.44 -15.52
C ALA A 111 -9.61 -5.85 -16.62
N GLN A 112 -10.93 -6.02 -16.55
CA GLN A 112 -11.91 -5.44 -17.47
C GLN A 112 -11.93 -3.90 -17.39
N LEU A 113 -11.85 -3.36 -16.17
CA LEU A 113 -11.88 -1.92 -15.91
C LEU A 113 -10.51 -1.23 -16.05
N ALA A 114 -9.46 -1.96 -16.43
CA ALA A 114 -8.08 -1.49 -16.51
C ALA A 114 -7.57 -0.86 -15.18
N ILE A 115 -7.97 -1.44 -14.04
CA ILE A 115 -7.54 -1.04 -12.70
C ILE A 115 -6.38 -1.92 -12.25
N ARG A 116 -5.32 -1.30 -11.73
CA ARG A 116 -4.18 -2.04 -11.19
C ARG A 116 -4.50 -2.62 -9.82
N ILE A 117 -4.25 -3.92 -9.64
CA ILE A 117 -4.32 -4.59 -8.33
C ILE A 117 -2.92 -4.77 -7.75
N THR A 118 -2.78 -4.54 -6.44
CA THR A 118 -1.50 -4.71 -5.73
C THR A 118 -1.22 -6.17 -5.39
N ASN A 119 -2.25 -6.94 -5.04
CA ASN A 119 -2.15 -8.33 -4.57
C ASN A 119 -2.98 -9.34 -5.41
N PRO A 120 -2.72 -9.49 -6.74
CA PRO A 120 -3.54 -10.31 -7.62
C PRO A 120 -3.45 -11.82 -7.32
N ASN A 121 -2.31 -12.28 -6.81
CA ASN A 121 -2.03 -13.71 -6.58
C ASN A 121 -2.24 -14.15 -5.12
N ALA A 122 -2.78 -13.27 -4.25
CA ALA A 122 -3.00 -13.62 -2.86
C ALA A 122 -4.04 -14.74 -2.71
N ARG A 123 -3.74 -15.76 -1.89
CA ARG A 123 -4.58 -16.94 -1.65
C ARG A 123 -4.95 -17.76 -2.89
N ARG A 124 -4.14 -17.68 -3.94
CA ARG A 124 -4.31 -18.55 -5.09
C ARG A 124 -3.86 -19.96 -4.75
N ARG A 125 -4.71 -20.95 -4.97
CA ARG A 125 -4.37 -22.35 -4.73
C ARG A 125 -3.40 -22.85 -5.82
N SER A 126 -2.45 -23.68 -5.45
CA SER A 126 -1.49 -24.31 -6.36
C SER A 126 -2.14 -25.22 -7.40
N GLU A 127 -3.26 -25.85 -7.07
CA GLU A 127 -4.05 -26.71 -7.97
C GLU A 127 -4.39 -26.05 -9.31
N GLU A 128 -4.64 -24.73 -9.32
CA GLU A 128 -4.92 -24.01 -10.56
C GLU A 128 -3.71 -23.88 -11.49
N ASN A 129 -2.50 -24.01 -10.95
CA ASN A 129 -1.29 -24.03 -11.75
C ASN A 129 -1.01 -25.40 -12.35
N GLU A 130 -1.42 -26.47 -11.68
CA GLU A 130 -1.23 -27.86 -12.14
C GLU A 130 -2.06 -28.14 -13.39
N TYR A 131 -3.32 -27.70 -13.45
CA TYR A 131 -4.16 -27.85 -14.65
C TYR A 131 -3.60 -27.14 -15.89
N LYS A 132 -2.95 -25.99 -15.71
CA LYS A 132 -2.32 -25.28 -16.84
C LYS A 132 -1.07 -25.94 -17.37
N VAL A 133 -0.37 -26.71 -16.55
CA VAL A 133 0.83 -27.45 -16.93
C VAL A 133 0.46 -28.78 -17.59
N CYS A 134 -0.58 -29.46 -17.10
CA CYS A 134 -1.00 -30.77 -17.61
C CYS A 134 -1.68 -30.72 -19.00
N LEU A 135 -2.41 -29.65 -19.31
CA LEU A 135 -3.06 -29.50 -20.63
C LEU A 135 -2.10 -29.58 -21.83
N PRO A 136 -0.98 -28.89 -21.87
CA PRO A 136 -0.03 -28.99 -22.97
C PRO A 136 0.65 -30.36 -23.06
N ILE A 137 0.86 -31.06 -21.92
CA ILE A 137 1.46 -32.40 -21.89
C ILE A 137 0.48 -33.44 -22.46
N LEU A 138 -0.80 -33.36 -22.13
CA LEU A 138 -1.85 -34.24 -22.70
C LEU A 138 -2.02 -34.06 -24.20
N LEU A 139 -1.90 -32.80 -24.69
CA LEU A 139 -1.96 -32.51 -26.14
C LEU A 139 -0.75 -33.05 -26.91
N VAL A 140 0.42 -33.15 -26.29
CA VAL A 140 1.62 -33.71 -26.88
C VAL A 140 1.55 -35.24 -26.97
N LEU A 141 0.98 -35.91 -25.99
CA LEU A 141 0.82 -37.38 -25.94
C LEU A 141 -0.25 -37.91 -26.91
N ASN A 142 -1.22 -37.10 -27.31
CA ASN A 142 -2.32 -37.47 -28.19
C ASN A 142 -2.11 -37.03 -29.65
N ARG A 143 -0.87 -36.76 -30.08
CA ARG A 143 -0.57 -36.60 -31.54
C ARG A 143 -0.39 -37.97 -32.14
N PRO A 144 -1.22 -38.34 -33.16
CA PRO A 144 -1.08 -39.58 -33.90
C PRO A 144 0.23 -39.65 -34.69
#